data_880c390354dbbd849455320f1c38d539
#
_entry.id   880c390354dbbd849455320f1c38d539
#
_cell.length_a   1.000
_cell.length_b   1.000
_cell.length_c   1.000
_cell.angle_alpha   90.00
_cell.angle_beta   90.00
_cell.angle_gamma   90.00
#
_symmetry.space_group_name_H-M   'P 1'
#
loop_
_entity.id
_entity.type
_entity.pdbx_description
1 polymer ?
#
loop_
_entity_poly.entity_id
_entity_poly.type
_entity_poly.pdbx_seq_one_letter_code
_entity_poly.pdbx_strand_id
1 'polypeptide(L)'
;MTSPLPIAIAANLGSAGAVSVLAGSLISYLISNTMLDNLPLLFALVVVVCLRVMKRPAKTSAGIACSTGLCVFFSGIVVSLLFHASGAEVIGYTMTAALTGCASYFMHAVFASVRSTGKIPLRSTDGCAAAVVLILTVAAFSCYGIPSMNAGGIISVAVTLIGAKKFRCAGGVICGALSACGAILGSPEAGMPLLILPVGGLLVGYLAEKNRFLIAGVFFLFSLMALITFGTSLLQISAVINLFLGSAAFLFLDSSWLDKWLVTDLPDRSDNTLPLSSRLQYMADAIRSVRAVSYTHL
;
A
#
# COMPACT_ATOMS: atom_id res chain seq x y z
N MET A 1 10.61 12.80 -7.35
CA MET A 1 10.34 11.49 -8.01
C MET A 1 8.86 11.43 -8.35
N THR A 2 8.55 11.08 -9.57
CA THR A 2 7.18 11.04 -10.09
C THR A 2 6.59 9.66 -9.87
N SER A 3 5.42 9.61 -9.25
CA SER A 3 4.78 8.33 -8.93
C SER A 3 4.03 7.79 -10.17
N PRO A 4 4.26 6.54 -10.59
CA PRO A 4 3.49 5.88 -11.65
C PRO A 4 2.08 5.45 -11.21
N LEU A 5 1.73 5.69 -9.96
CA LEU A 5 0.47 5.25 -9.34
C LEU A 5 -0.79 5.77 -10.06
N PRO A 6 -0.88 7.04 -10.51
CA PRO A 6 -2.06 7.53 -11.22
C PRO A 6 -2.40 6.69 -12.46
N ILE A 7 -1.39 6.23 -13.21
CA ILE A 7 -1.58 5.40 -14.41
C ILE A 7 -2.15 4.04 -14.02
N ALA A 8 -1.59 3.42 -12.96
CA ALA A 8 -2.07 2.13 -12.46
C ALA A 8 -3.52 2.22 -11.94
N ILE A 9 -3.89 3.31 -11.27
CA ILE A 9 -5.25 3.56 -10.81
C ILE A 9 -6.19 3.76 -12.00
N ALA A 10 -5.85 4.64 -12.95
CA ALA A 10 -6.66 4.92 -14.13
C ALA A 10 -6.91 3.66 -14.96
N ALA A 11 -5.92 2.78 -15.07
CA ALA A 11 -6.04 1.51 -15.76
C ALA A 11 -7.05 0.54 -15.14
N ASN A 12 -7.36 0.66 -13.86
CA ASN A 12 -8.24 -0.24 -13.12
C ASN A 12 -9.63 0.34 -12.82
N LEU A 13 -9.80 1.65 -12.98
CA LEU A 13 -11.09 2.32 -12.80
C LEU A 13 -11.95 2.26 -14.08
N GLY A 14 -13.24 2.53 -13.93
CA GLY A 14 -14.14 2.77 -15.06
C GLY A 14 -13.80 4.08 -15.79
N SER A 15 -14.41 4.32 -16.95
CA SER A 15 -14.13 5.49 -17.79
C SER A 15 -14.22 6.84 -17.05
N ALA A 16 -15.28 7.04 -16.25
CA ALA A 16 -15.43 8.25 -15.44
C ALA A 16 -14.32 8.41 -14.40
N GLY A 17 -13.98 7.34 -13.67
CA GLY A 17 -12.89 7.34 -12.70
C GLY A 17 -11.53 7.59 -13.34
N ALA A 18 -11.26 7.02 -14.51
CA ALA A 18 -10.02 7.26 -15.25
C ALA A 18 -9.86 8.72 -15.68
N VAL A 19 -10.95 9.37 -16.13
CA VAL A 19 -10.96 10.81 -16.45
C VAL A 19 -10.72 11.65 -15.19
N SER A 20 -11.31 11.29 -14.05
CA SER A 20 -11.08 12.00 -12.80
C SER A 20 -9.61 11.91 -12.34
N VAL A 21 -8.97 10.76 -12.54
CA VAL A 21 -7.53 10.58 -12.25
C VAL A 21 -6.68 11.45 -13.16
N LEU A 22 -7.01 11.52 -14.46
CA LEU A 22 -6.32 12.40 -15.40
C LEU A 22 -6.43 13.87 -14.99
N ALA A 23 -7.65 14.35 -14.68
CA ALA A 23 -7.86 15.72 -14.24
C ALA A 23 -7.09 16.03 -12.93
N GLY A 24 -7.15 15.15 -11.95
CA GLY A 24 -6.41 15.30 -10.69
C GLY A 24 -4.89 15.32 -10.88
N SER A 25 -4.37 14.48 -11.77
CA SER A 25 -2.94 14.44 -12.09
C SER A 25 -2.48 15.70 -12.80
N LEU A 26 -3.27 16.19 -13.75
CA LEU A 26 -2.99 17.46 -14.45
C LEU A 26 -2.94 18.64 -13.48
N ILE A 27 -3.94 18.74 -12.60
CA ILE A 27 -3.96 19.80 -11.56
C ILE A 27 -2.75 19.69 -10.65
N SER A 28 -2.40 18.47 -10.22
CA SER A 28 -1.24 18.24 -9.35
C SER A 28 0.07 18.67 -10.02
N TYR A 29 0.29 18.30 -11.29
CA TYR A 29 1.51 18.66 -12.01
C TYR A 29 1.59 20.16 -12.34
N LEU A 30 0.45 20.82 -12.55
CA LEU A 30 0.39 22.27 -12.73
C LEU A 30 0.76 23.01 -11.43
N ILE A 31 0.18 22.59 -10.29
CA ILE A 31 0.47 23.21 -9.00
C ILE A 31 1.93 23.00 -8.60
N SER A 32 2.48 21.81 -8.85
CA SER A 32 3.88 21.47 -8.51
C SER A 32 4.90 22.03 -9.50
N ASN A 33 4.47 22.66 -10.59
CA ASN A 33 5.32 23.14 -11.69
C ASN A 33 6.28 22.05 -12.25
N THR A 34 5.86 20.79 -12.23
CA THR A 34 6.66 19.62 -12.67
C THR A 34 6.11 19.00 -13.95
N MET A 35 5.34 19.74 -14.71
CA MET A 35 4.64 19.23 -15.89
C MET A 35 5.61 18.74 -16.97
N LEU A 36 6.69 19.47 -17.21
CA LEU A 36 7.69 19.13 -18.24
C LEU A 36 8.49 17.87 -17.86
N ASP A 37 8.85 17.73 -16.60
CA ASP A 37 9.60 16.57 -16.09
C ASP A 37 8.76 15.28 -16.14
N ASN A 38 7.43 15.41 -16.13
CA ASN A 38 6.48 14.30 -16.10
C ASN A 38 5.75 14.07 -17.43
N LEU A 39 6.20 14.71 -18.51
CA LEU A 39 5.61 14.57 -19.84
C LEU A 39 5.39 13.11 -20.27
N PRO A 40 6.36 12.18 -20.11
CA PRO A 40 6.16 10.78 -20.48
C PRO A 40 5.02 10.10 -19.74
N LEU A 41 4.92 10.34 -18.43
CA LEU A 41 3.86 9.76 -17.60
C LEU A 41 2.50 10.37 -17.89
N LEU A 42 2.45 11.67 -18.19
CA LEU A 42 1.25 12.37 -18.56
C LEU A 42 0.72 11.87 -19.91
N PHE A 43 1.62 11.70 -20.89
CA PHE A 43 1.26 11.13 -22.18
C PHE A 43 0.76 9.69 -22.06
N ALA A 44 1.45 8.84 -21.27
CA ALA A 44 1.00 7.49 -20.98
C ALA A 44 -0.39 7.47 -20.32
N LEU A 45 -0.63 8.38 -19.36
CA LEU A 45 -1.91 8.50 -18.67
C LEU A 45 -3.04 8.85 -19.64
N VAL A 46 -2.81 9.82 -20.55
CA VAL A 46 -3.78 10.18 -21.59
C VAL A 46 -4.10 8.97 -22.46
N VAL A 47 -3.09 8.23 -22.94
CA VAL A 47 -3.29 7.03 -23.76
C VAL A 47 -4.10 5.98 -23.02
N VAL A 48 -3.78 5.69 -21.74
CA VAL A 48 -4.52 4.72 -20.93
C VAL A 48 -5.98 5.17 -20.74
N VAL A 49 -6.21 6.45 -20.47
CA VAL A 49 -7.58 6.99 -20.33
C VAL A 49 -8.35 6.88 -21.65
N CYS A 50 -7.73 7.21 -22.80
CA CYS A 50 -8.35 7.03 -24.10
C CYS A 50 -8.75 5.57 -24.35
N LEU A 51 -7.87 4.61 -24.06
CA LEU A 51 -8.17 3.18 -24.18
C LEU A 51 -9.35 2.77 -23.30
N ARG A 52 -9.45 3.33 -22.11
CA ARG A 52 -10.58 3.07 -21.19
C ARG A 52 -11.89 3.68 -21.67
N VAL A 53 -11.86 4.90 -22.20
CA VAL A 53 -13.04 5.57 -22.77
C VAL A 53 -13.55 4.81 -24.01
N MET A 54 -12.63 4.31 -24.85
CA MET A 54 -12.98 3.49 -26.03
C MET A 54 -13.49 2.08 -25.68
N LYS A 55 -13.68 1.77 -24.38
CA LYS A 55 -14.17 0.47 -23.89
C LYS A 55 -13.39 -0.74 -24.41
N ARG A 56 -12.09 -0.60 -24.62
CA ARG A 56 -11.16 -1.69 -25.02
C ARG A 56 -10.21 -2.09 -23.88
N PRO A 57 -10.69 -2.36 -22.65
CA PRO A 57 -9.82 -2.83 -21.58
C PRO A 57 -9.45 -4.30 -21.80
N ALA A 58 -8.22 -4.64 -21.52
CA ALA A 58 -7.84 -6.04 -21.36
C ALA A 58 -8.70 -6.67 -20.25
N LYS A 59 -9.16 -7.90 -20.46
CA LYS A 59 -10.06 -8.60 -19.52
C LYS A 59 -9.30 -9.30 -18.38
N THR A 60 -8.01 -9.54 -18.58
CA THR A 60 -7.16 -10.28 -17.62
C THR A 60 -6.22 -9.32 -16.89
N SER A 61 -5.88 -9.63 -15.64
CA SER A 61 -4.91 -8.86 -14.83
C SER A 61 -3.56 -8.72 -15.53
N ALA A 62 -3.05 -9.79 -16.13
CA ALA A 62 -1.82 -9.76 -16.91
C ALA A 62 -1.94 -8.84 -18.15
N GLY A 63 -3.08 -8.88 -18.85
CA GLY A 63 -3.31 -8.01 -20.00
C GLY A 63 -3.36 -6.52 -19.63
N ILE A 64 -3.94 -6.17 -18.49
CA ILE A 64 -3.95 -4.80 -17.97
C ILE A 64 -2.52 -4.38 -17.59
N ALA A 65 -1.79 -5.22 -16.88
CA ALA A 65 -0.40 -4.97 -16.50
C ALA A 65 0.50 -4.73 -17.73
N CYS A 66 0.42 -5.63 -18.72
CA CYS A 66 1.19 -5.48 -19.96
C CYS A 66 0.80 -4.23 -20.74
N SER A 67 -0.49 -3.96 -20.91
CA SER A 67 -0.95 -2.79 -21.66
C SER A 67 -0.52 -1.48 -20.99
N THR A 68 -0.61 -1.36 -19.66
CA THR A 68 -0.18 -0.16 -18.94
C THR A 68 1.34 0.00 -18.95
N GLY A 69 2.09 -1.07 -18.74
CA GLY A 69 3.55 -1.06 -18.84
C GLY A 69 4.02 -0.65 -20.22
N LEU A 70 3.44 -1.22 -21.28
CA LEU A 70 3.74 -0.86 -22.66
C LEU A 70 3.39 0.59 -22.97
N CYS A 71 2.26 1.12 -22.50
CA CYS A 71 1.91 2.53 -22.68
C CYS A 71 2.98 3.46 -22.07
N VAL A 72 3.47 3.17 -20.86
CA VAL A 72 4.52 3.97 -20.23
C VAL A 72 5.85 3.83 -20.97
N PHE A 73 6.20 2.62 -21.38
CA PHE A 73 7.43 2.36 -22.14
C PHE A 73 7.46 3.12 -23.45
N PHE A 74 6.41 2.99 -24.27
CA PHE A 74 6.34 3.69 -25.56
C PHE A 74 6.28 5.19 -25.40
N SER A 75 5.54 5.71 -24.41
CA SER A 75 5.52 7.15 -24.14
C SER A 75 6.90 7.67 -23.71
N GLY A 76 7.63 6.90 -22.90
CA GLY A 76 9.01 7.22 -22.52
C GLY A 76 9.95 7.27 -23.73
N ILE A 77 9.85 6.28 -24.64
CA ILE A 77 10.65 6.27 -25.88
C ILE A 77 10.30 7.47 -26.77
N VAL A 78 9.03 7.76 -26.98
CA VAL A 78 8.60 8.90 -27.82
C VAL A 78 9.16 10.21 -27.27
N VAL A 79 9.03 10.44 -25.96
CA VAL A 79 9.58 11.65 -25.32
C VAL A 79 11.10 11.68 -25.39
N SER A 80 11.77 10.54 -25.18
CA SER A 80 13.24 10.44 -25.31
C SER A 80 13.73 10.80 -26.71
N LEU A 81 13.02 10.40 -27.75
CA LEU A 81 13.36 10.74 -29.14
C LEU A 81 13.13 12.23 -29.43
N LEU A 82 12.06 12.82 -28.87
CA LEU A 82 11.73 14.23 -29.10
C LEU A 82 12.69 15.19 -28.38
N PHE A 83 13.14 14.83 -27.20
CA PHE A 83 13.97 15.68 -26.32
C PHE A 83 15.43 15.25 -26.25
N HIS A 84 15.87 14.30 -27.11
CA HIS A 84 17.24 13.77 -27.12
C HIS A 84 17.72 13.30 -25.74
N ALA A 85 16.88 12.56 -25.03
CA ALA A 85 17.13 12.10 -23.69
C ALA A 85 18.40 11.21 -23.61
N SER A 86 19.08 11.25 -22.48
CA SER A 86 20.25 10.42 -22.21
C SER A 86 19.88 8.94 -22.07
N GLY A 87 20.84 8.03 -22.31
CA GLY A 87 20.62 6.59 -22.13
C GLY A 87 20.17 6.23 -20.71
N ALA A 88 20.62 6.97 -19.70
CA ALA A 88 20.19 6.79 -18.31
C ALA A 88 18.69 7.07 -18.10
N GLU A 89 18.15 8.07 -18.77
CA GLU A 89 16.72 8.38 -18.73
C GLU A 89 15.86 7.29 -19.38
N VAL A 90 16.33 6.72 -20.49
CA VAL A 90 15.65 5.59 -21.17
C VAL A 90 15.58 4.37 -20.23
N ILE A 91 16.66 4.08 -19.51
CA ILE A 91 16.65 3.01 -18.48
C ILE A 91 15.64 3.35 -17.38
N GLY A 92 15.59 4.62 -16.93
CA GLY A 92 14.63 5.09 -15.96
C GLY A 92 13.17 4.88 -16.41
N TYR A 93 12.85 5.19 -17.67
CA TYR A 93 11.51 4.94 -18.22
C TYR A 93 11.17 3.45 -18.33
N THR A 94 12.15 2.61 -18.66
CA THR A 94 11.96 1.15 -18.69
C THR A 94 11.63 0.60 -17.31
N MET A 95 12.38 1.03 -16.29
CA MET A 95 12.11 0.67 -14.89
C MET A 95 10.74 1.16 -14.43
N THR A 96 10.39 2.40 -14.75
CA THR A 96 9.08 2.99 -14.43
C THR A 96 7.94 2.23 -15.12
N ALA A 97 8.13 1.80 -16.37
CA ALA A 97 7.16 0.97 -17.11
C ALA A 97 6.93 -0.37 -16.43
N ALA A 98 8.00 -1.05 -16.02
CA ALA A 98 7.91 -2.33 -15.29
C ALA A 98 7.17 -2.15 -13.94
N LEU A 99 7.54 -1.12 -13.17
CA LEU A 99 6.88 -0.81 -11.89
C LEU A 99 5.39 -0.47 -12.07
N THR A 100 5.03 0.29 -13.12
CA THR A 100 3.64 0.63 -13.42
C THR A 100 2.84 -0.61 -13.82
N GLY A 101 3.42 -1.50 -14.61
CA GLY A 101 2.82 -2.78 -14.97
C GLY A 101 2.54 -3.65 -13.74
N CYS A 102 3.54 -3.82 -12.86
CA CYS A 102 3.39 -4.55 -11.61
C CYS A 102 2.32 -3.90 -10.70
N ALA A 103 2.36 -2.59 -10.52
CA ALA A 103 1.37 -1.87 -9.72
C ALA A 103 -0.05 -2.06 -10.27
N SER A 104 -0.22 -2.01 -11.60
CA SER A 104 -1.51 -2.25 -12.26
C SER A 104 -2.03 -3.67 -12.06
N TYR A 105 -1.14 -4.67 -12.06
CA TYR A 105 -1.48 -6.06 -11.78
C TYR A 105 -2.08 -6.24 -10.39
N PHE A 106 -1.35 -5.78 -9.37
CA PHE A 106 -1.79 -5.90 -7.97
C PHE A 106 -3.04 -5.08 -7.69
N MET A 107 -3.14 -3.86 -8.23
CA MET A 107 -4.36 -3.07 -8.14
C MET A 107 -5.55 -3.77 -8.77
N HIS A 108 -5.37 -4.40 -9.94
CA HIS A 108 -6.44 -5.15 -10.57
C HIS A 108 -6.95 -6.29 -9.68
N ALA A 109 -6.05 -7.06 -9.06
CA ALA A 109 -6.40 -8.13 -8.15
C ALA A 109 -7.25 -7.61 -6.97
N VAL A 110 -6.82 -6.51 -6.34
CA VAL A 110 -7.58 -5.90 -5.23
C VAL A 110 -8.93 -5.36 -5.70
N PHE A 111 -8.97 -4.58 -6.81
CA PHE A 111 -10.24 -4.04 -7.32
C PHE A 111 -11.21 -5.12 -7.80
N ALA A 112 -10.71 -6.19 -8.42
CA ALA A 112 -11.54 -7.33 -8.83
C ALA A 112 -12.16 -8.02 -7.62
N SER A 113 -11.38 -8.23 -6.56
CA SER A 113 -11.84 -8.81 -5.32
C SER A 113 -12.87 -7.92 -4.61
N VAL A 114 -12.58 -6.62 -4.48
CA VAL A 114 -13.53 -5.66 -3.90
C VAL A 114 -14.82 -5.59 -4.72
N ARG A 115 -14.74 -5.66 -6.05
CA ARG A 115 -15.92 -5.63 -6.92
C ARG A 115 -16.78 -6.89 -6.79
N SER A 116 -16.16 -8.06 -6.57
CA SER A 116 -16.87 -9.34 -6.47
C SER A 116 -17.46 -9.57 -5.08
N THR A 117 -16.74 -9.22 -4.03
CA THR A 117 -17.14 -9.50 -2.63
C THR A 117 -17.60 -8.26 -1.86
N GLY A 118 -17.37 -7.06 -2.41
CA GLY A 118 -17.59 -5.79 -1.71
C GLY A 118 -16.59 -5.51 -0.59
N LYS A 119 -15.58 -6.35 -0.41
CA LYS A 119 -14.67 -6.35 0.72
C LYS A 119 -13.22 -6.61 0.27
N ILE A 120 -12.26 -6.13 1.04
CA ILE A 120 -10.83 -6.39 0.78
C ILE A 120 -10.46 -7.74 1.38
N PRO A 121 -10.07 -8.74 0.58
CA PRO A 121 -9.65 -10.03 1.10
C PRO A 121 -8.26 -9.90 1.74
N LEU A 122 -8.15 -10.31 3.00
CA LEU A 122 -6.89 -10.30 3.74
C LEU A 122 -6.27 -11.70 3.82
N ARG A 123 -6.91 -12.69 3.22
CA ARG A 123 -6.46 -14.08 3.22
C ARG A 123 -5.98 -14.50 1.84
N SER A 124 -4.90 -15.28 1.77
CA SER A 124 -4.32 -15.82 0.54
C SER A 124 -3.51 -14.83 -0.32
N THR A 125 -3.35 -15.11 -1.58
CA THR A 125 -2.64 -14.31 -2.58
C THR A 125 -3.18 -12.89 -2.72
N ASP A 126 -4.48 -12.71 -2.50
CA ASP A 126 -5.14 -11.40 -2.58
C ASP A 126 -4.74 -10.48 -1.41
N GLY A 127 -4.45 -11.07 -0.23
CA GLY A 127 -3.89 -10.35 0.90
C GLY A 127 -2.50 -9.80 0.62
N CYS A 128 -1.66 -10.55 -0.09
CA CYS A 128 -0.36 -10.06 -0.55
C CYS A 128 -0.53 -8.90 -1.55
N ALA A 129 -1.50 -9.00 -2.46
CA ALA A 129 -1.81 -7.91 -3.38
C ALA A 129 -2.26 -6.64 -2.64
N ALA A 130 -3.11 -6.78 -1.61
CA ALA A 130 -3.55 -5.67 -0.77
C ALA A 130 -2.37 -5.03 -0.01
N ALA A 131 -1.42 -5.83 0.49
CA ALA A 131 -0.21 -5.35 1.14
C ALA A 131 0.67 -4.52 0.18
N VAL A 132 0.88 -5.01 -1.04
CA VAL A 132 1.63 -4.28 -2.07
C VAL A 132 0.93 -2.97 -2.45
N VAL A 133 -0.39 -3.00 -2.63
CA VAL A 133 -1.19 -1.78 -2.91
C VAL A 133 -1.09 -0.78 -1.76
N LEU A 134 -1.11 -1.23 -0.51
CA LEU A 134 -0.91 -0.36 0.65
C LEU A 134 0.47 0.32 0.62
N ILE A 135 1.55 -0.45 0.40
CA ILE A 135 2.91 0.09 0.29
C ILE A 135 2.98 1.15 -0.81
N LEU A 136 2.47 0.84 -2.01
CA LEU A 136 2.49 1.76 -3.14
C LEU A 136 1.67 3.03 -2.88
N THR A 137 0.52 2.88 -2.22
CA THR A 137 -0.34 4.02 -1.87
C THR A 137 0.37 4.94 -0.88
N VAL A 138 0.91 4.38 0.19
CA VAL A 138 1.66 5.17 1.19
C VAL A 138 2.89 5.82 0.55
N ALA A 139 3.64 5.10 -0.29
CA ALA A 139 4.79 5.65 -1.01
C ALA A 139 4.40 6.84 -1.88
N ALA A 140 3.32 6.71 -2.64
CA ALA A 140 2.84 7.80 -3.49
C ALA A 140 2.44 9.05 -2.68
N PHE A 141 1.71 8.87 -1.57
CA PHE A 141 1.35 9.99 -0.69
C PHE A 141 2.54 10.58 0.07
N SER A 142 3.59 9.78 0.28
CA SER A 142 4.83 10.27 0.91
C SER A 142 5.71 11.10 -0.04
N CYS A 143 5.57 10.91 -1.36
CA CYS A 143 6.24 11.75 -2.35
C CYS A 143 5.71 13.21 -2.35
N TYR A 144 4.46 13.41 -1.94
CA TYR A 144 3.80 14.72 -1.89
C TYR A 144 3.79 15.25 -0.45
N GLY A 145 4.95 15.70 0.02
CA GLY A 145 5.10 16.33 1.34
C GLY A 145 5.07 17.87 1.23
N ILE A 146 4.23 18.52 2.03
CA ILE A 146 4.41 19.92 2.40
C ILE A 146 5.53 19.94 3.46
N PRO A 147 6.39 20.95 3.51
CA PRO A 147 7.57 20.93 4.40
C PRO A 147 7.32 20.57 5.87
N SER A 148 6.09 20.80 6.36
CA SER A 148 5.68 20.49 7.74
C SER A 148 4.76 19.26 7.86
N MET A 149 4.25 18.69 6.75
CA MET A 149 3.23 17.64 6.77
C MET A 149 3.48 16.64 5.65
N ASN A 150 3.44 15.34 5.99
CA ASN A 150 3.54 14.26 5.02
C ASN A 150 2.26 13.43 5.04
N ALA A 151 1.48 13.50 3.97
CA ALA A 151 0.22 12.77 3.85
C ALA A 151 0.41 11.25 3.99
N GLY A 152 1.50 10.71 3.45
CA GLY A 152 1.86 9.29 3.61
C GLY A 152 2.09 8.93 5.08
N GLY A 153 2.74 9.81 5.86
CA GLY A 153 2.94 9.62 7.29
C GLY A 153 1.62 9.59 8.08
N ILE A 154 0.70 10.50 7.77
CA ILE A 154 -0.64 10.54 8.39
C ILE A 154 -1.42 9.26 8.11
N ILE A 155 -1.45 8.81 6.85
CA ILE A 155 -2.09 7.56 6.43
C ILE A 155 -1.44 6.36 7.10
N SER A 156 -0.11 6.33 7.20
CA SER A 156 0.65 5.25 7.86
C SER A 156 0.23 5.06 9.31
N VAL A 157 0.12 6.15 10.06
CA VAL A 157 -0.32 6.13 11.46
C VAL A 157 -1.77 5.64 11.57
N ALA A 158 -2.67 6.21 10.78
CA ALA A 158 -4.09 5.83 10.79
C ALA A 158 -4.27 4.34 10.46
N VAL A 159 -3.63 3.84 9.40
CA VAL A 159 -3.70 2.43 8.98
C VAL A 159 -3.12 1.50 10.05
N THR A 160 -2.02 1.88 10.70
CA THR A 160 -1.43 1.10 11.81
C THR A 160 -2.40 0.97 12.98
N LEU A 161 -3.04 2.07 13.38
CA LEU A 161 -4.03 2.08 14.47
C LEU A 161 -5.29 1.28 14.12
N ILE A 162 -5.77 1.39 12.88
CA ILE A 162 -6.89 0.58 12.37
C ILE A 162 -6.54 -0.90 12.39
N GLY A 163 -5.35 -1.26 11.87
CA GLY A 163 -4.86 -2.63 11.87
C GLY A 163 -4.72 -3.20 13.28
N ALA A 164 -4.18 -2.42 14.22
CA ALA A 164 -4.07 -2.78 15.63
C ALA A 164 -5.45 -2.97 16.29
N LYS A 165 -6.40 -2.09 16.03
CA LYS A 165 -7.77 -2.20 16.58
C LYS A 165 -8.53 -3.41 16.06
N LYS A 166 -8.39 -3.71 14.75
CA LYS A 166 -9.16 -4.76 14.08
C LYS A 166 -8.54 -6.15 14.22
N PHE A 167 -7.21 -6.25 14.03
CA PHE A 167 -6.47 -7.51 13.97
C PHE A 167 -5.51 -7.69 15.16
N ARG A 168 -5.66 -6.87 16.19
CA ARG A 168 -4.82 -6.90 17.41
C ARG A 168 -3.33 -6.71 17.10
N CYS A 169 -2.45 -7.35 17.89
CA CYS A 169 -0.99 -7.21 17.78
C CYS A 169 -0.47 -7.52 16.36
N ALA A 170 -0.93 -8.62 15.75
CA ALA A 170 -0.47 -9.02 14.42
C ALA A 170 -0.80 -7.97 13.35
N GLY A 171 -2.04 -7.45 13.38
CA GLY A 171 -2.46 -6.40 12.44
C GLY A 171 -1.70 -5.10 12.64
N GLY A 172 -1.49 -4.68 13.89
CA GLY A 172 -0.72 -3.48 14.20
C GLY A 172 0.71 -3.54 13.68
N VAL A 173 1.39 -4.67 13.91
CA VAL A 173 2.77 -4.89 13.43
C VAL A 173 2.84 -4.92 11.91
N ILE A 174 2.00 -5.72 11.26
CA ILE A 174 2.02 -5.89 9.81
C ILE A 174 1.67 -4.57 9.11
N CYS A 175 0.56 -3.93 9.49
CA CYS A 175 0.16 -2.64 8.91
C CYS A 175 1.22 -1.56 9.17
N GLY A 176 1.80 -1.53 10.38
CA GLY A 176 2.87 -0.60 10.73
C GLY A 176 4.13 -0.81 9.89
N ALA A 177 4.56 -2.07 9.71
CA ALA A 177 5.73 -2.40 8.91
C ALA A 177 5.53 -2.05 7.42
N LEU A 178 4.40 -2.46 6.83
CA LEU A 178 4.08 -2.17 5.43
C LEU A 178 3.97 -0.66 5.18
N SER A 179 3.34 0.07 6.10
CA SER A 179 3.21 1.52 6.01
C SER A 179 4.56 2.23 6.15
N ALA A 180 5.41 1.79 7.09
CA ALA A 180 6.76 2.34 7.24
C ALA A 180 7.62 2.09 5.99
N CYS A 181 7.57 0.86 5.43
CA CYS A 181 8.24 0.55 4.16
C CYS A 181 7.75 1.45 3.03
N GLY A 182 6.44 1.65 2.89
CA GLY A 182 5.87 2.54 1.89
C GLY A 182 6.33 3.99 2.06
N ALA A 183 6.35 4.50 3.28
CA ALA A 183 6.80 5.85 3.57
C ALA A 183 8.28 6.07 3.24
N ILE A 184 9.15 5.10 3.56
CA ILE A 184 10.59 5.14 3.24
C ILE A 184 10.81 5.11 1.73
N LEU A 185 10.07 4.29 0.99
CA LEU A 185 10.15 4.22 -0.46
C LEU A 185 9.73 5.53 -1.14
N GLY A 186 8.75 6.23 -0.58
CA GLY A 186 8.27 7.51 -1.10
C GLY A 186 9.17 8.68 -0.73
N SER A 187 9.61 8.75 0.53
CA SER A 187 10.50 9.79 1.06
C SER A 187 11.33 9.19 2.20
N PRO A 188 12.59 8.79 1.94
CA PRO A 188 13.43 8.18 2.96
C PRO A 188 13.58 9.02 4.23
N GLU A 189 13.76 10.32 4.07
CA GLU A 189 13.94 11.24 5.21
C GLU A 189 12.70 11.32 6.10
N ALA A 190 11.52 11.48 5.50
CA ALA A 190 10.25 11.54 6.23
C ALA A 190 9.77 10.15 6.71
N GLY A 191 10.21 9.08 6.07
CA GLY A 191 9.84 7.71 6.40
C GLY A 191 10.62 7.09 7.56
N MET A 192 11.90 7.50 7.75
CA MET A 192 12.74 6.95 8.83
C MET A 192 12.11 7.06 10.23
N PRO A 193 11.51 8.17 10.65
CA PRO A 193 10.84 8.27 11.95
C PRO A 193 9.65 7.31 12.09
N LEU A 194 9.06 6.87 10.98
CA LEU A 194 7.90 5.98 10.97
C LEU A 194 8.27 4.50 11.19
N LEU A 195 9.56 4.14 11.25
CA LEU A 195 10.02 2.80 11.64
C LEU A 195 9.56 2.39 13.06
N ILE A 196 9.11 3.33 13.86
CA ILE A 196 8.54 3.07 15.18
C ILE A 196 7.12 2.47 15.10
N LEU A 197 6.42 2.63 13.97
CA LEU A 197 5.03 2.22 13.81
C LEU A 197 4.77 0.73 14.09
N PRO A 198 5.62 -0.24 13.66
CA PRO A 198 5.40 -1.65 13.98
C PRO A 198 5.40 -1.91 15.48
N VAL A 199 6.32 -1.28 16.22
CA VAL A 199 6.44 -1.44 17.67
C VAL A 199 5.28 -0.78 18.38
N GLY A 200 4.93 0.45 17.99
CA GLY A 200 3.74 1.14 18.49
C GLY A 200 2.46 0.37 18.19
N GLY A 201 2.34 -0.19 16.99
CA GLY A 201 1.22 -1.03 16.57
C GLY A 201 1.08 -2.32 17.37
N LEU A 202 2.20 -2.95 17.74
CA LEU A 202 2.22 -4.12 18.62
C LEU A 202 1.69 -3.78 20.02
N LEU A 203 2.21 -2.71 20.61
CA LEU A 203 1.83 -2.26 21.95
C LEU A 203 0.34 -1.91 22.01
N VAL A 204 -0.15 -1.18 21.04
CA VAL A 204 -1.55 -0.77 20.95
C VAL A 204 -2.46 -1.94 20.59
N GLY A 205 -1.98 -2.89 19.78
CA GLY A 205 -2.71 -4.11 19.46
C GLY A 205 -3.04 -4.98 20.69
N TYR A 206 -2.20 -4.90 21.73
CA TYR A 206 -2.49 -5.52 23.02
C TYR A 206 -3.67 -4.84 23.73
N LEU A 207 -3.84 -3.54 23.50
CA LEU A 207 -4.93 -2.73 24.06
C LEU A 207 -6.18 -2.67 23.15
N ALA A 208 -6.25 -3.50 22.10
CA ALA A 208 -7.28 -3.44 21.08
C ALA A 208 -8.74 -3.50 21.59
N GLU A 209 -8.98 -4.15 22.75
CA GLU A 209 -10.29 -4.24 23.38
C GLU A 209 -10.71 -2.96 24.12
N LYS A 210 -9.78 -2.06 24.38
CA LYS A 210 -10.03 -0.83 25.13
C LYS A 210 -10.61 0.27 24.23
N ASN A 211 -10.94 1.40 24.88
CA ASN A 211 -11.49 2.57 24.23
C ASN A 211 -10.55 3.13 23.17
N ARG A 212 -11.08 3.65 22.05
CA ARG A 212 -10.31 4.24 20.95
C ARG A 212 -9.44 5.40 21.39
N PHE A 213 -9.93 6.25 22.29
CA PHE A 213 -9.17 7.36 22.85
C PHE A 213 -7.93 6.89 23.60
N LEU A 214 -8.05 5.80 24.38
CA LEU A 214 -6.93 5.23 25.09
C LEU A 214 -5.90 4.62 24.12
N ILE A 215 -6.37 3.92 23.09
CA ILE A 215 -5.53 3.34 22.03
C ILE A 215 -4.71 4.44 21.34
N ALA A 216 -5.39 5.50 20.86
CA ALA A 216 -4.74 6.61 20.17
C ALA A 216 -3.79 7.39 21.10
N GLY A 217 -4.19 7.62 22.37
CA GLY A 217 -3.38 8.30 23.36
C GLY A 217 -2.10 7.54 23.72
N VAL A 218 -2.20 6.24 23.98
CA VAL A 218 -1.03 5.38 24.28
C VAL A 218 -0.10 5.31 23.08
N PHE A 219 -0.64 5.14 21.86
CA PHE A 219 0.16 5.12 20.65
C PHE A 219 0.91 6.44 20.45
N PHE A 220 0.20 7.57 20.60
CA PHE A 220 0.79 8.90 20.43
C PHE A 220 1.91 9.16 21.45
N LEU A 221 1.63 8.86 22.74
CA LEU A 221 2.64 9.05 23.79
C LEU A 221 3.86 8.15 23.60
N PHE A 222 3.66 6.87 23.28
CA PHE A 222 4.76 5.94 23.01
C PHE A 222 5.61 6.41 21.80
N SER A 223 4.96 6.77 20.70
CA SER A 223 5.64 7.22 19.49
C SER A 223 6.35 8.56 19.71
N LEU A 224 5.76 9.45 20.50
CA LEU A 224 6.37 10.74 20.86
C LEU A 224 7.63 10.51 21.73
N MET A 225 7.56 9.65 22.75
CA MET A 225 8.72 9.30 23.57
C MET A 225 9.85 8.69 22.74
N ALA A 226 9.51 7.80 21.81
CA ALA A 226 10.49 7.19 20.93
C ALA A 226 11.12 8.23 19.98
N LEU A 227 10.34 9.14 19.41
CA LEU A 227 10.87 10.23 18.59
C LEU A 227 11.81 11.14 19.36
N ILE A 228 11.50 11.49 20.61
CA ILE A 228 12.37 12.31 21.48
C ILE A 228 13.68 11.56 21.75
N THR A 229 13.62 10.24 21.95
CA THR A 229 14.80 9.45 22.31
C THR A 229 15.72 9.20 21.10
N PHE A 230 15.17 8.94 19.93
CA PHE A 230 15.95 8.54 18.76
C PHE A 230 16.10 9.64 17.70
N GLY A 231 15.39 10.73 17.82
CA GLY A 231 15.36 11.75 16.79
C GLY A 231 16.33 12.91 17.03
N THR A 232 16.82 13.46 15.96
CA THR A 232 17.60 14.71 15.96
C THR A 232 17.00 15.69 14.95
N SER A 233 16.68 16.92 15.40
CA SER A 233 16.39 18.09 14.58
C SER A 233 14.99 18.28 13.96
N LEU A 234 14.88 19.19 12.99
CA LEU A 234 13.65 19.71 12.36
C LEU A 234 12.70 18.64 11.75
N LEU A 235 13.21 17.47 11.37
CA LEU A 235 12.43 16.32 10.92
C LEU A 235 11.45 15.78 11.98
N GLN A 236 11.73 16.03 13.26
CA GLN A 236 10.88 15.60 14.36
C GLN A 236 9.54 16.34 14.41
N ILE A 237 9.52 17.63 14.08
CA ILE A 237 8.30 18.44 14.13
C ILE A 237 7.28 17.89 13.11
N SER A 238 7.72 17.60 11.89
CA SER A 238 6.88 16.98 10.86
C SER A 238 6.36 15.61 11.30
N ALA A 239 7.22 14.78 11.89
CA ALA A 239 6.82 13.46 12.39
C ALA A 239 5.79 13.55 13.52
N VAL A 240 5.95 14.49 14.46
CA VAL A 240 4.97 14.72 15.53
C VAL A 240 3.63 15.19 14.98
N ILE A 241 3.64 16.11 14.01
CA ILE A 241 2.41 16.56 13.34
C ILE A 241 1.71 15.39 12.63
N ASN A 242 2.46 14.55 11.91
CA ASN A 242 1.92 13.37 11.23
C ASN A 242 1.33 12.37 12.22
N LEU A 243 1.99 12.12 13.35
CA LEU A 243 1.49 11.25 14.43
C LEU A 243 0.20 11.80 15.02
N PHE A 244 0.16 13.11 15.30
CA PHE A 244 -1.03 13.75 15.87
C PHE A 244 -2.21 13.69 14.89
N LEU A 245 -2.01 14.10 13.64
CA LEU A 245 -3.04 14.11 12.61
C LEU A 245 -3.52 12.69 12.26
N GLY A 246 -2.60 11.72 12.17
CA GLY A 246 -2.95 10.33 11.92
C GLY A 246 -3.74 9.70 13.07
N SER A 247 -3.39 10.01 14.32
CA SER A 247 -4.14 9.59 15.50
C SER A 247 -5.52 10.26 15.56
N ALA A 248 -5.61 11.53 15.24
CA ALA A 248 -6.88 12.24 15.12
C ALA A 248 -7.75 11.64 14.00
N ALA A 249 -7.18 11.39 12.82
CA ALA A 249 -7.90 10.74 11.73
C ALA A 249 -8.48 9.38 12.14
N PHE A 250 -7.72 8.57 12.89
CA PHE A 250 -8.23 7.31 13.45
C PHE A 250 -9.42 7.49 14.38
N LEU A 251 -9.44 8.54 15.20
CA LEU A 251 -10.56 8.83 16.12
C LEU A 251 -11.84 9.24 15.37
N PHE A 252 -11.69 9.98 14.26
CA PHE A 252 -12.84 10.40 13.44
C PHE A 252 -13.39 9.29 12.53
N LEU A 253 -12.58 8.27 12.19
CA LEU A 253 -13.04 7.14 11.40
C LEU A 253 -13.98 6.26 12.21
N ASP A 254 -15.24 6.17 11.78
CA ASP A 254 -16.22 5.31 12.44
C ASP A 254 -15.92 3.82 12.19
N SER A 255 -16.09 3.00 13.24
CA SER A 255 -15.86 1.54 13.13
C SER A 255 -16.83 0.87 12.18
N SER A 256 -18.05 1.37 12.10
CA SER A 256 -19.10 0.79 11.26
C SER A 256 -18.74 0.86 9.77
N TRP A 257 -18.02 1.92 9.37
CA TRP A 257 -17.54 2.10 8.01
C TRP A 257 -16.40 1.11 7.68
N LEU A 258 -15.48 0.90 8.61
CA LEU A 258 -14.39 -0.05 8.47
C LEU A 258 -14.87 -1.50 8.38
N ASP A 259 -15.91 -1.85 9.13
CA ASP A 259 -16.50 -3.19 9.14
C ASP A 259 -17.18 -3.54 7.80
N LYS A 260 -17.64 -2.55 7.06
CA LYS A 260 -18.20 -2.75 5.72
C LYS A 260 -17.16 -3.12 4.68
N TRP A 261 -15.92 -2.62 4.80
CA TRP A 261 -14.87 -2.77 3.79
C TRP A 261 -13.85 -3.87 4.10
N LEU A 262 -13.68 -4.23 5.36
CA LEU A 262 -12.73 -5.25 5.80
C LEU A 262 -13.48 -6.56 6.07
N VAL A 263 -13.15 -7.60 5.32
CA VAL A 263 -13.61 -8.96 5.66
C VAL A 263 -12.87 -9.45 6.88
N THR A 264 -13.58 -9.52 7.98
CA THR A 264 -13.13 -10.23 9.18
C THR A 264 -13.69 -11.65 9.21
N ASP A 265 -13.58 -12.40 8.14
CA ASP A 265 -13.66 -13.85 8.22
C ASP A 265 -12.31 -14.41 8.71
N LEU A 266 -11.85 -13.90 9.82
CA LEU A 266 -11.07 -14.74 10.71
C LEU A 266 -12.07 -15.76 11.21
N PRO A 267 -11.92 -17.07 10.89
CA PRO A 267 -12.76 -18.09 11.47
C PRO A 267 -12.70 -17.85 12.98
N ASP A 268 -13.88 -17.77 13.55
CA ASP A 268 -14.01 -17.55 15.00
C ASP A 268 -13.05 -18.54 15.67
N ARG A 269 -12.12 -18.03 16.45
CA ARG A 269 -11.08 -18.86 17.09
C ARG A 269 -11.68 -19.88 18.04
N SER A 270 -13.00 -19.78 18.28
CA SER A 270 -13.80 -20.70 19.04
C SER A 270 -14.02 -22.03 18.32
N ASP A 271 -14.04 -22.06 16.96
CA ASP A 271 -14.25 -23.29 16.19
C ASP A 271 -12.95 -23.96 15.69
N ASN A 272 -11.79 -23.32 15.82
CA ASN A 272 -10.49 -23.88 15.45
C ASN A 272 -9.76 -24.55 16.63
N THR A 273 -10.45 -24.98 17.64
CA THR A 273 -9.98 -26.14 18.38
C THR A 273 -10.23 -27.39 17.51
N LEU A 274 -9.48 -27.52 16.40
CA LEU A 274 -9.12 -28.88 15.99
C LEU A 274 -8.65 -29.55 17.26
N PRO A 275 -9.35 -30.59 17.75
CA PRO A 275 -8.99 -31.22 19.00
C PRO A 275 -7.50 -31.51 18.94
N LEU A 276 -6.79 -31.32 20.04
CA LEU A 276 -5.33 -31.50 20.13
C LEU A 276 -4.89 -32.80 19.43
N SER A 277 -5.77 -33.80 19.45
CA SER A 277 -5.66 -35.06 18.74
C SER A 277 -5.48 -34.93 17.21
N SER A 278 -6.17 -34.04 16.52
CA SER A 278 -6.00 -33.92 15.06
C SER A 278 -4.71 -33.19 14.70
N ARG A 279 -4.25 -32.24 15.52
CA ARG A 279 -2.93 -31.62 15.33
C ARG A 279 -1.79 -32.60 15.57
N LEU A 280 -1.93 -33.46 16.60
CA LEU A 280 -0.99 -34.54 16.88
C LEU A 280 -1.02 -35.59 15.77
N GLN A 281 -2.17 -35.88 15.20
CA GLN A 281 -2.34 -36.80 14.08
C GLN A 281 -1.66 -36.27 12.81
N TYR A 282 -1.84 -34.99 12.46
CA TYR A 282 -1.11 -34.35 11.34
C TYR A 282 0.41 -34.35 11.53
N MET A 283 0.88 -34.10 12.77
CA MET A 283 2.31 -34.21 13.06
C MET A 283 2.81 -35.65 12.98
N ALA A 284 2.05 -36.61 13.47
CA ALA A 284 2.40 -38.04 13.39
C ALA A 284 2.46 -38.54 11.94
N ASP A 285 1.52 -38.11 11.09
CA ASP A 285 1.49 -38.46 9.69
C ASP A 285 2.62 -37.78 8.90
N ALA A 286 2.95 -36.54 9.21
CA ALA A 286 4.12 -35.87 8.66
C ALA A 286 5.44 -36.60 9.02
N ILE A 287 5.59 -37.02 10.27
CA ILE A 287 6.76 -37.80 10.71
C ILE A 287 6.80 -39.18 10.04
N ARG A 288 5.66 -39.84 9.86
CA ARG A 288 5.58 -41.12 9.12
C ARG A 288 5.98 -40.97 7.68
N SER A 289 5.54 -39.91 7.00
CA SER A 289 5.89 -39.67 5.58
C SER A 289 7.41 -39.41 5.42
N VAL A 290 8.01 -38.64 6.32
CA VAL A 290 9.46 -38.40 6.31
C VAL A 290 10.23 -39.70 6.58
N ARG A 291 9.74 -40.57 7.48
CA ARG A 291 10.34 -41.86 7.79
C ARG A 291 10.22 -42.84 6.58
N ALA A 292 9.09 -42.81 5.88
CA ALA A 292 8.90 -43.66 4.67
C ALA A 292 9.88 -43.27 3.55
N VAL A 293 10.13 -41.97 3.34
CA VAL A 293 11.13 -41.47 2.36
C VAL A 293 12.56 -41.86 2.75
N SER A 294 12.87 -41.87 4.05
CA SER A 294 14.21 -42.23 4.54
C SER A 294 14.55 -43.70 4.32
N TYR A 295 13.55 -44.60 4.30
CA TYR A 295 13.75 -46.06 4.04
C TYR A 295 13.82 -46.42 2.56
N THR A 296 13.46 -45.55 1.63
CA THR A 296 13.56 -45.79 0.18
C THR A 296 14.91 -45.35 -0.40
N HIS A 297 15.78 -44.77 0.39
CA HIS A 297 17.14 -44.34 -0.01
C HIS A 297 18.27 -45.12 0.68
N LEU A 298 17.99 -46.25 1.34
CA LEU A 298 18.95 -47.24 1.81
C LEU A 298 18.78 -48.53 0.99
#